data_cf1f282cd4cc8a3f3519f6303a1fca9e
#
_entry.id   cf1f282cd4cc8a3f3519f6303a1fca9e
#
_cell.length_a   1.000
_cell.length_b   1.000
_cell.length_c   1.000
_cell.angle_alpha   90.00
_cell.angle_beta   90.00
_cell.angle_gamma   90.00
#
_symmetry.space_group_name_H-M   'P 1'
#
loop_
_entity.id
_entity.type
_entity.pdbx_description
1 polymer ?
#
loop_
_entity_poly.entity_id
_entity_poly.type
_entity_poly.pdbx_seq_one_letter_code
_entity_poly.pdbx_strand_id
1 'polypeptide(L)'
;MAETNGFTGFDNQRQLVSYAGYDVVENQSGKRVGKTRISKKGNSRIRRILHMPALNAVRFQEPTCEALYQRVVERSGIKMKAYVAVQKKLLILAFALWNSDTKYEPSYREKQDKKIVPASGTTQDEAAEANLSFVGQS
;
A
#
# COMPACT_ATOMS: atom_id res chain seq x y z
N MET A 1 -5.44 10.30 16.14
CA MET A 1 -6.84 10.30 16.56
C MET A 1 -7.36 11.72 16.84
N ALA A 2 -6.69 12.51 17.67
CA ALA A 2 -7.13 13.90 17.94
C ALA A 2 -7.20 14.79 16.68
N GLU A 3 -6.25 14.67 15.77
CA GLU A 3 -6.20 15.48 14.54
C GLU A 3 -7.28 15.11 13.49
N THR A 4 -7.82 13.91 13.56
CA THR A 4 -8.83 13.40 12.62
C THR A 4 -10.20 13.21 13.26
N ASN A 5 -10.34 13.56 14.54
CA ASN A 5 -11.56 13.34 15.31
C ASN A 5 -12.13 11.92 15.14
N GLY A 6 -11.28 10.89 15.28
CA GLY A 6 -11.67 9.50 15.09
C GLY A 6 -12.07 9.15 13.65
N PHE A 7 -11.54 9.85 12.66
CA PHE A 7 -11.84 9.69 11.23
C PHE A 7 -13.30 9.95 10.82
N THR A 8 -14.11 10.60 11.69
CA THR A 8 -15.55 10.82 11.45
C THR A 8 -15.86 11.74 10.26
N GLY A 9 -14.91 12.54 9.82
CA GLY A 9 -15.06 13.45 8.68
C GLY A 9 -14.59 12.90 7.33
N PHE A 10 -14.24 11.60 7.25
CA PHE A 10 -13.69 10.99 6.05
C PHE A 10 -14.51 9.78 5.58
N ASP A 11 -15.12 9.89 4.42
CA ASP A 11 -15.83 8.78 3.78
C ASP A 11 -14.90 7.83 3.04
N ASN A 12 -13.77 8.35 2.54
CA ASN A 12 -12.86 7.62 1.68
C ASN A 12 -11.39 7.77 2.11
N GLN A 13 -10.63 6.72 1.87
CA GLN A 13 -9.16 6.74 2.05
C GLN A 13 -8.48 7.87 1.28
N ARG A 14 -9.01 8.23 0.10
CA ARG A 14 -8.46 9.31 -0.73
C ARG A 14 -8.58 10.67 -0.07
N GLN A 15 -9.71 10.94 0.56
CA GLN A 15 -9.94 12.20 1.31
C GLN A 15 -8.94 12.32 2.46
N LEU A 16 -8.73 11.23 3.21
CA LEU A 16 -7.77 11.20 4.32
C LEU A 16 -6.34 11.41 3.84
N VAL A 17 -5.95 10.77 2.75
CA VAL A 17 -4.61 10.89 2.13
C VAL A 17 -4.37 12.33 1.64
N SER A 18 -5.37 12.94 1.02
CA SER A 18 -5.34 14.33 0.57
C SER A 18 -5.26 15.30 1.76
N TYR A 19 -6.06 15.06 2.79
CA TYR A 19 -6.03 15.86 4.03
C TYR A 19 -4.66 15.80 4.72
N ALA A 20 -4.01 14.65 4.72
CA ALA A 20 -2.65 14.49 5.26
C ALA A 20 -1.56 15.06 4.31
N GLY A 21 -1.89 15.37 3.07
CA GLY A 21 -0.96 15.94 2.10
C GLY A 21 0.00 14.93 1.47
N TYR A 22 -0.41 13.67 1.38
CA TYR A 22 0.34 12.61 0.70
C TYR A 22 -0.02 12.45 -0.78
N ASP A 23 -0.87 13.31 -1.32
CA ASP A 23 -1.17 13.31 -2.75
C ASP A 23 0.07 13.57 -3.57
N VAL A 24 0.19 12.81 -4.63
CA VAL A 24 1.31 12.93 -5.56
C VAL A 24 1.01 14.05 -6.55
N VAL A 25 1.87 15.04 -6.57
CA VAL A 25 1.84 16.10 -7.58
C VAL A 25 2.87 15.78 -8.65
N GLU A 26 2.38 15.51 -9.85
CA GLU A 26 3.23 15.33 -11.03
C GLU A 26 3.52 16.68 -11.66
N ASN A 27 4.81 16.98 -11.83
CA ASN A 27 5.29 18.22 -12.42
C ASN A 27 5.69 17.95 -13.88
N GLN A 28 4.69 17.57 -14.69
CA GLN A 28 4.89 17.34 -16.11
C GLN A 28 4.22 18.47 -16.89
N SER A 29 4.99 19.19 -17.69
CA SER A 29 4.49 20.21 -18.61
C SER A 29 5.20 20.05 -19.95
N GLY A 30 4.49 19.52 -20.92
CA GLY A 30 5.02 19.28 -22.26
C GLY A 30 6.26 18.38 -22.28
N LYS A 31 7.38 18.89 -22.80
CA LYS A 31 8.65 18.13 -22.87
C LYS A 31 9.44 18.09 -21.54
N ARG A 32 9.00 18.82 -20.52
CA ARG A 32 9.70 18.90 -19.23
C ARG A 32 9.13 17.90 -18.22
N VAL A 33 9.91 16.89 -17.89
CA VAL A 33 9.59 15.92 -16.82
C VAL A 33 10.21 16.42 -15.52
N GLY A 34 9.40 16.96 -14.62
CA GLY A 34 9.82 17.40 -13.29
C GLY A 34 9.78 16.24 -12.27
N LYS A 35 10.45 16.44 -11.14
CA LYS A 35 10.46 15.44 -10.04
C LYS A 35 9.07 15.38 -9.39
N THR A 36 8.51 14.19 -9.33
CA THR A 36 7.28 13.89 -8.60
C THR A 36 7.46 14.12 -7.09
N ARG A 37 6.56 14.86 -6.48
CA ARG A 37 6.58 15.20 -5.05
C ARG A 37 5.20 14.98 -4.43
N ILE A 38 5.15 14.83 -3.11
CA ILE A 38 3.87 14.93 -2.37
C ILE A 38 3.43 16.39 -2.27
N SER A 39 2.12 16.63 -2.24
CA SER A 39 1.56 17.99 -2.25
C SER A 39 1.98 18.83 -1.05
N LYS A 40 2.14 18.19 0.13
CA LYS A 40 2.41 18.84 1.43
C LYS A 40 1.39 19.89 1.86
N LYS A 41 0.33 20.11 1.08
CA LYS A 41 -0.72 21.10 1.36
C LYS A 41 -1.65 20.71 2.51
N GLY A 42 -1.56 19.47 2.99
CA GLY A 42 -2.41 18.98 4.06
C GLY A 42 -1.81 19.12 5.47
N ASN A 43 -2.40 18.42 6.42
CA ASN A 43 -2.03 18.48 7.82
C ASN A 43 -0.60 17.94 8.08
N SER A 44 0.30 18.86 8.40
CA SER A 44 1.70 18.52 8.67
C SER A 44 1.90 17.75 9.99
N ARG A 45 0.99 17.88 10.94
CA ARG A 45 1.06 17.17 12.23
C ARG A 45 0.87 15.68 12.04
N ILE A 46 -0.04 15.26 11.17
CA ILE A 46 -0.25 13.85 10.82
C ILE A 46 1.04 13.26 10.22
N ARG A 47 1.67 13.96 9.27
CA ARG A 47 2.92 13.50 8.67
C ARG A 47 4.06 13.41 9.68
N ARG A 48 4.13 14.35 10.63
CA ARG A 48 5.14 14.33 11.70
C ARG A 48 4.95 13.14 12.65
N ILE A 49 3.71 12.89 13.07
CA ILE A 49 3.37 11.78 13.96
C ILE A 49 3.67 10.43 13.30
N LEU A 50 3.35 10.28 12.02
CA LEU A 50 3.58 9.02 11.28
C LEU A 50 5.04 8.75 10.91
N HIS A 51 5.91 9.73 11.07
CA HIS A 51 7.33 9.56 10.70
C HIS A 51 8.03 8.53 11.56
N MET A 52 7.91 8.62 12.88
CA MET A 52 8.52 7.66 13.82
C MET A 52 7.96 6.25 13.69
N PRO A 53 6.64 6.03 13.66
CA PRO A 53 6.08 4.70 13.39
C PRO A 53 6.55 4.09 12.08
N ALA A 54 6.69 4.90 11.01
CA ALA A 54 7.18 4.42 9.72
C ALA A 54 8.64 3.96 9.78
N LEU A 55 9.51 4.71 10.47
CA LEU A 55 10.89 4.31 10.72
C LEU A 55 10.96 3.00 11.51
N ASN A 56 10.17 2.89 12.56
CA ASN A 56 10.13 1.70 13.40
C ASN A 56 9.59 0.49 12.63
N ALA A 57 8.53 0.64 11.85
CA ALA A 57 7.98 -0.45 11.03
C ALA A 57 9.00 -1.03 10.04
N VAL A 58 9.82 -0.18 9.43
CA VAL A 58 10.91 -0.63 8.56
C VAL A 58 12.05 -1.25 9.37
N ARG A 59 12.42 -0.66 10.52
CA ARG A 59 13.50 -1.17 11.39
C ARG A 59 13.18 -2.53 11.99
N PHE A 60 11.93 -2.75 12.40
CA PHE A 60 11.47 -4.04 12.95
C PHE A 60 11.06 -5.04 11.87
N GLN A 61 11.30 -4.72 10.60
CA GLN A 61 11.06 -5.61 9.47
C GLN A 61 9.59 -6.10 9.40
N GLU A 62 8.66 -5.17 9.64
CA GLU A 62 7.25 -5.47 9.45
C GLU A 62 7.00 -5.84 7.98
N PRO A 63 6.52 -7.07 7.66
CA PRO A 63 6.59 -7.63 6.31
C PRO A 63 5.95 -6.75 5.24
N THR A 64 4.80 -6.15 5.54
CA THR A 64 4.06 -5.31 4.61
C THR A 64 4.74 -3.97 4.35
N CYS A 65 5.31 -3.37 5.39
CA CYS A 65 5.99 -2.08 5.31
C CYS A 65 7.39 -2.21 4.72
N GLU A 66 8.12 -3.26 5.08
CA GLU A 66 9.44 -3.53 4.56
C GLU A 66 9.41 -3.83 3.06
N ALA A 67 8.51 -4.70 2.60
CA ALA A 67 8.35 -5.01 1.18
C ALA A 67 8.03 -3.74 0.36
N LEU A 68 7.17 -2.87 0.88
CA LEU A 68 6.88 -1.58 0.23
C LEU A 68 8.10 -0.67 0.21
N TYR A 69 8.83 -0.59 1.32
CA TYR A 69 10.05 0.21 1.45
C TYR A 69 11.10 -0.22 0.44
N GLN A 70 11.44 -1.51 0.38
CA GLN A 70 12.41 -2.06 -0.55
C GLN A 70 12.03 -1.78 -2.01
N ARG A 71 10.80 -2.06 -2.38
CA ARG A 71 10.28 -1.81 -3.73
C ARG A 71 10.41 -0.34 -4.16
N VAL A 72 10.13 0.60 -3.25
CA VAL A 72 10.23 2.04 -3.56
C VAL A 72 11.69 2.49 -3.60
N VAL A 73 12.55 1.95 -2.75
CA VAL A 73 14.00 2.23 -2.78
C VAL A 73 14.61 1.72 -4.08
N GLU A 74 14.33 0.50 -4.49
CA GLU A 74 14.81 -0.09 -5.75
C GLU A 74 14.39 0.74 -6.96
N ARG A 75 13.11 1.16 -6.98
CA ARG A 75 12.58 1.95 -8.10
C ARG A 75 13.07 3.39 -8.16
N SER A 76 13.22 4.06 -7.03
CA SER A 76 13.52 5.49 -6.97
C SER A 76 14.94 5.83 -6.52
N GLY A 77 15.64 4.92 -5.87
CA GLY A 77 16.93 5.14 -5.25
C GLY A 77 16.91 6.10 -4.04
N ILE A 78 15.73 6.58 -3.61
CA ILE A 78 15.61 7.60 -2.57
C ILE A 78 14.88 7.03 -1.35
N LYS A 79 15.62 6.82 -0.26
CA LYS A 79 15.08 6.28 1.02
C LYS A 79 13.94 7.14 1.58
N MET A 80 14.03 8.46 1.51
CA MET A 80 12.97 9.35 2.00
C MET A 80 11.63 9.16 1.28
N LYS A 81 11.64 8.88 -0.02
CA LYS A 81 10.41 8.56 -0.75
C LYS A 81 9.78 7.26 -0.25
N ALA A 82 10.60 6.28 0.06
CA ALA A 82 10.16 5.01 0.61
C ALA A 82 9.52 5.19 2.00
N TYR A 83 10.12 5.98 2.89
CA TYR A 83 9.51 6.29 4.18
C TYR A 83 8.17 7.02 4.05
N VAL A 84 8.05 7.96 3.14
CA VAL A 84 6.78 8.66 2.86
C VAL A 84 5.71 7.68 2.35
N ALA A 85 6.08 6.72 1.51
CA ALA A 85 5.17 5.67 1.05
C ALA A 85 4.70 4.77 2.21
N VAL A 86 5.60 4.43 3.14
CA VAL A 86 5.26 3.67 4.37
C VAL A 86 4.33 4.49 5.27
N GLN A 87 4.59 5.79 5.47
CA GLN A 87 3.70 6.67 6.24
C GLN A 87 2.28 6.69 5.67
N LYS A 88 2.15 6.86 4.36
CA LYS A 88 0.87 6.80 3.67
C LYS A 88 0.18 5.45 3.88
N LYS A 89 0.93 4.36 3.78
CA LYS A 89 0.43 3.00 4.01
C LYS A 89 -0.11 2.82 5.44
N LEU A 90 0.64 3.27 6.43
CA LEU A 90 0.22 3.20 7.84
C LEU A 90 -1.05 4.01 8.11
N LEU A 91 -1.18 5.19 7.50
CA LEU A 91 -2.38 6.01 7.63
C LEU A 91 -3.62 5.31 7.06
N ILE A 92 -3.50 4.74 5.85
CA ILE A 92 -4.59 3.97 5.22
C ILE A 92 -4.95 2.75 6.04
N LEU A 93 -3.95 2.05 6.57
CA LEU A 93 -4.15 0.88 7.42
C LEU A 93 -4.88 1.23 8.71
N ALA A 94 -4.47 2.31 9.39
CA ALA A 94 -5.15 2.80 10.58
C ALA A 94 -6.61 3.17 10.31
N PHE A 95 -6.89 3.82 9.19
CA PHE A 95 -8.25 4.14 8.76
C PHE A 95 -9.09 2.89 8.48
N ALA A 96 -8.53 1.91 7.78
CA ALA A 96 -9.23 0.66 7.46
C ALA A 96 -9.55 -0.14 8.72
N LEU A 97 -8.59 -0.26 9.65
CA LEU A 97 -8.79 -0.96 10.92
C LEU A 97 -9.81 -0.26 11.82
N TRP A 98 -9.81 1.06 11.83
CA TRP A 98 -10.78 1.85 12.59
C TRP A 98 -12.20 1.65 12.09
N ASN A 99 -12.41 1.70 10.77
CA ASN A 99 -13.73 1.55 10.17
C ASN A 99 -14.27 0.11 10.23
N SER A 100 -13.38 -0.89 10.19
CA SER A 100 -13.78 -2.29 10.27
C SER A 100 -13.83 -2.85 11.69
N ASP A 101 -13.40 -2.07 12.69
CA ASP A 101 -13.28 -2.48 14.10
C ASP A 101 -12.55 -3.81 14.28
N THR A 102 -11.54 -4.05 13.45
CA THR A 102 -10.75 -5.27 13.42
C THR A 102 -9.34 -5.04 13.94
N LYS A 103 -8.73 -6.09 14.49
CA LYS A 103 -7.32 -6.06 14.89
C LYS A 103 -6.41 -6.23 13.69
N TYR A 104 -5.24 -5.61 13.75
CA TYR A 104 -4.21 -5.79 12.73
C TYR A 104 -3.66 -7.22 12.72
N GLU A 105 -3.75 -7.89 11.58
CA GLU A 105 -3.10 -9.18 11.32
C GLU A 105 -2.03 -9.02 10.24
N PRO A 106 -0.74 -9.20 10.58
CA PRO A 106 0.36 -9.05 9.60
C PRO A 106 0.24 -10.02 8.41
N SER A 107 -0.28 -11.23 8.68
CA SER A 107 -0.42 -12.30 7.70
C SER A 107 -1.73 -12.28 6.90
N TYR A 108 -2.56 -11.26 7.07
CA TYR A 108 -3.87 -11.19 6.40
C TYR A 108 -3.76 -11.24 4.86
N ARG A 109 -2.76 -10.59 4.30
CA ARG A 109 -2.49 -10.61 2.86
C ARG A 109 -2.08 -12.00 2.36
N GLU A 110 -1.17 -12.64 3.07
CA GLU A 110 -0.72 -14.01 2.72
C GLU A 110 -1.87 -15.02 2.78
N LYS A 111 -2.78 -14.85 3.74
CA LYS A 111 -3.99 -15.68 3.85
C LYS A 111 -4.94 -15.44 2.68
N GLN A 112 -5.09 -14.20 2.22
CA GLN A 112 -5.91 -13.90 1.04
C GLN A 112 -5.28 -14.40 -0.25
N ASP A 113 -3.99 -14.20 -0.43
CA ASP A 113 -3.28 -14.66 -1.63
C ASP A 113 -3.34 -16.19 -1.73
N LYS A 114 -3.15 -16.91 -0.61
CA LYS A 114 -3.32 -18.37 -0.55
C LYS A 114 -4.76 -18.84 -0.82
N LYS A 115 -5.77 -18.02 -0.51
CA LYS A 115 -7.16 -18.34 -0.78
C LYS A 115 -7.55 -18.12 -2.25
N ILE A 116 -6.92 -17.19 -2.92
CA ILE A 116 -7.22 -16.83 -4.32
C ILE A 116 -6.39 -17.69 -5.29
N VAL A 117 -5.08 -17.86 -5.04
CA VAL A 117 -4.15 -18.59 -5.92
C VAL A 117 -4.52 -20.09 -6.09
N PRO A 118 -4.90 -20.86 -5.05
CA PRO A 118 -5.26 -22.26 -5.26
C PRO A 118 -6.48 -22.47 -6.16
N ALA A 119 -7.47 -21.59 -6.08
CA ALA A 119 -8.68 -21.70 -6.89
C ALA A 119 -8.40 -21.38 -8.37
N SER A 120 -7.58 -20.40 -8.68
CA SER A 120 -7.20 -20.06 -10.06
C SER A 120 -6.16 -21.02 -10.64
N GLY A 121 -5.22 -21.48 -9.85
CA GLY A 121 -4.21 -22.45 -10.26
C GLY A 121 -4.80 -23.81 -10.60
N THR A 122 -5.70 -24.32 -9.78
CA THR A 122 -6.37 -25.61 -10.00
C THR A 122 -7.17 -25.63 -11.29
N THR A 123 -7.89 -24.54 -11.61
CA THR A 123 -8.69 -24.45 -12.82
C THR A 123 -7.81 -24.42 -14.08
N GLN A 124 -6.68 -23.77 -14.04
CA GLN A 124 -5.74 -23.69 -15.17
C GLN A 124 -5.01 -25.01 -15.38
N ASP A 125 -4.60 -25.70 -14.34
CA ASP A 125 -3.92 -26.98 -14.42
C ASP A 125 -4.87 -28.07 -14.94
N GLU A 126 -6.10 -28.10 -14.49
CA GLU A 126 -7.12 -29.03 -15.01
C GLU A 126 -7.40 -28.80 -16.50
N ALA A 127 -7.49 -27.54 -16.93
CA ALA A 127 -7.67 -27.20 -18.34
C ALA A 127 -6.45 -27.59 -19.18
N ALA A 128 -5.25 -27.40 -18.67
CA ALA A 128 -4.00 -27.82 -19.35
C ALA A 128 -3.87 -29.34 -19.46
N GLU A 129 -4.19 -30.07 -18.41
CA GLU A 129 -4.21 -31.53 -18.43
C GLU A 129 -5.26 -32.09 -19.39
N ALA A 130 -6.47 -31.53 -19.40
CA ALA A 130 -7.53 -31.91 -20.33
C ALA A 130 -7.11 -31.69 -21.80
N ASN A 131 -6.42 -30.59 -22.10
CA ASN A 131 -5.89 -30.31 -23.44
C ASN A 131 -4.77 -31.28 -23.83
N LEU A 132 -3.87 -31.60 -22.91
CA LEU A 132 -2.79 -32.56 -23.13
C LEU A 132 -3.34 -33.97 -23.36
N SER A 133 -4.31 -34.41 -22.61
CA SER A 133 -4.94 -35.74 -22.79
C SER A 133 -5.70 -35.82 -24.11
N PHE A 134 -6.34 -34.77 -24.55
CA PHE A 134 -7.03 -34.71 -25.88
C PHE A 134 -6.04 -34.80 -27.03
N VAL A 135 -4.92 -34.07 -26.97
CA VAL A 135 -3.86 -34.14 -28.01
C VAL A 135 -3.19 -35.53 -28.04
N GLY A 136 -3.05 -36.19 -26.88
CA GLY A 136 -2.48 -37.53 -26.77
C GLY A 136 -3.34 -38.65 -27.38
N GLN A 137 -4.63 -38.41 -27.60
CA GLN A 137 -5.56 -39.37 -28.22
C GLN A 137 -5.71 -39.25 -29.76
N SER A 138 -5.23 -38.17 -30.29
CA SER A 138 -5.28 -37.89 -31.72
C SER A 138 -4.00 -38.23 -32.42
#